data_3b96e21603b3c5e805b344f61637c9aa
#
_entry.id   3b96e21603b3c5e805b344f61637c9aa
#
_cell.length_a   1.000
_cell.length_b   1.000
_cell.length_c   1.000
_cell.angle_alpha   90.00
_cell.angle_beta   90.00
_cell.angle_gamma   90.00
#
_symmetry.space_group_name_H-M   'P 1'
#
loop_
_entity.id
_entity.type
_entity.pdbx_description
1 polymer ?
#
loop_
_entity_poly.entity_id
_entity_poly.type
_entity_poly.pdbx_seq_one_letter_code
_entity_poly.pdbx_strand_id
1 'polypeptide(L)'
;LKDAAAQAIYGARAANGVILLTTKRGEAGKARVSYQGYYGIQNVDRNFDVYTPEEFIQYKREAYRTTNNNQYGADSDVFSQLELESIQNGQFIDWQKELMRTGTIQNHDLTVTGGGEKTKVFVSGNFMKQTGVVPATDFIKGQLRFNLDQEITRWLKVGLNTSLSISTKNDPGVAGLLRDAVTCSPLGSVYDAEGNLNMHPTGLQENWNPLIDLQEKTSTTKSRNDLVNLFFDFKIFKGLTYRLNVSRRSWNAKVETYSTANSKAGSYTGMGSGTIKN
;
A
#
# COMPACT_ATOMS: atom_id res chain seq x y z
N LEU A 1 8.94 19.77 18.44
CA LEU A 1 9.81 20.89 18.81
C LEU A 1 10.19 21.65 17.55
N LYS A 2 9.94 22.95 17.49
CA LYS A 2 10.25 23.84 16.34
C LYS A 2 10.98 25.12 16.82
N ASP A 3 11.72 25.04 17.90
CA ASP A 3 12.37 26.18 18.51
C ASP A 3 13.92 26.13 18.41
N ALA A 4 14.57 27.23 18.73
CA ALA A 4 16.03 27.33 18.76
C ALA A 4 16.67 26.35 19.76
N ALA A 5 15.96 25.99 20.83
CA ALA A 5 16.44 25.01 21.80
C ALA A 5 16.56 23.61 21.20
N ALA A 6 15.62 23.24 20.27
CA ALA A 6 15.72 21.98 19.53
C ALA A 6 16.96 21.97 18.62
N GLN A 7 17.30 23.10 17.98
CA GLN A 7 18.48 23.19 17.12
C GLN A 7 19.78 23.11 17.94
N ALA A 8 19.80 23.70 19.15
CA ALA A 8 20.95 23.62 20.06
C ALA A 8 21.25 22.17 20.50
N ILE A 9 20.20 21.35 20.70
CA ILE A 9 20.34 19.94 21.15
C ILE A 9 20.60 18.99 20.00
N TYR A 10 19.91 19.19 18.86
CA TYR A 10 19.89 18.22 17.74
C TYR A 10 20.67 18.69 16.51
N GLY A 11 21.27 19.88 16.57
CA GLY A 11 22.12 20.46 15.53
C GLY A 11 21.32 20.93 14.30
N ALA A 12 22.04 21.19 13.19
CA ALA A 12 21.48 21.75 11.96
C ALA A 12 20.35 20.89 11.32
N ARG A 13 20.31 19.59 11.60
CA ARG A 13 19.23 18.70 11.14
C ARG A 13 17.87 19.03 11.73
N ALA A 14 17.82 19.77 12.83
CA ALA A 14 16.61 20.22 13.49
C ALA A 14 16.00 21.50 12.89
N ALA A 15 16.58 22.08 11.82
CA ALA A 15 16.12 23.33 11.20
C ALA A 15 14.63 23.27 10.77
N ASN A 16 14.14 22.11 10.35
CA ASN A 16 12.74 21.87 9.96
C ASN A 16 11.87 21.35 11.12
N GLY A 17 12.39 21.34 12.35
CA GLY A 17 11.73 20.82 13.54
C GLY A 17 12.16 19.40 13.90
N VAL A 18 11.83 19.01 15.15
CA VAL A 18 12.17 17.70 15.73
C VAL A 18 10.89 17.02 16.20
N ILE A 19 10.68 15.78 15.79
CA ILE A 19 9.66 14.89 16.34
C ILE A 19 10.35 13.90 17.29
N LEU A 20 10.12 14.05 18.59
CA LEU A 20 10.66 13.15 19.60
C LEU A 20 9.69 11.99 19.83
N LEU A 21 10.12 10.76 19.51
CA LEU A 21 9.35 9.54 19.75
C LEU A 21 9.97 8.77 20.92
N THR A 22 9.20 8.62 22.00
CA THR A 22 9.60 7.80 23.14
C THR A 22 8.88 6.45 23.07
N THR A 23 9.63 5.37 22.92
CA THR A 23 9.08 4.01 22.89
C THR A 23 8.71 3.53 24.28
N LYS A 24 7.68 2.68 24.38
CA LYS A 24 7.34 2.00 25.61
C LYS A 24 8.51 1.13 26.08
N ARG A 25 8.76 1.13 27.39
CA ARG A 25 9.80 0.34 28.05
C ARG A 25 9.19 -0.57 29.10
N GLY A 26 9.97 -1.51 29.58
CA GLY A 26 9.62 -2.32 30.76
C GLY A 26 9.45 -1.46 32.01
N GLU A 27 8.50 -1.83 32.84
CA GLU A 27 8.26 -1.21 34.15
C GLU A 27 8.56 -2.21 35.27
N ALA A 28 9.00 -1.70 36.42
CA ALA A 28 9.17 -2.54 37.60
C ALA A 28 7.79 -2.95 38.13
N GLY A 29 7.67 -4.22 38.53
CA GLY A 29 6.43 -4.75 39.10
C GLY A 29 6.08 -6.12 38.49
N LYS A 30 4.89 -6.61 38.87
CA LYS A 30 4.35 -7.88 38.33
C LYS A 30 4.19 -7.79 36.82
N ALA A 31 4.38 -8.92 36.16
CA ALA A 31 4.15 -9.01 34.71
C ALA A 31 2.71 -8.62 34.37
N ARG A 32 2.58 -7.71 33.41
CA ARG A 32 1.31 -7.26 32.85
C ARG A 32 1.24 -7.68 31.39
N VAL A 33 0.13 -8.31 31.01
CA VAL A 33 -0.18 -8.65 29.63
C VAL A 33 -1.28 -7.72 29.15
N SER A 34 -1.08 -7.11 28.00
CA SER A 34 -2.05 -6.23 27.36
C SER A 34 -2.26 -6.69 25.93
N TYR A 35 -3.52 -6.84 25.54
CA TYR A 35 -3.92 -7.08 24.17
C TYR A 35 -4.78 -5.94 23.68
N GLN A 36 -4.50 -5.50 22.46
CA GLN A 36 -5.31 -4.52 21.74
C GLN A 36 -5.52 -5.03 20.31
N GLY A 37 -6.77 -5.05 19.87
CA GLY A 37 -7.09 -5.44 18.51
C GLY A 37 -8.20 -4.57 17.95
N TYR A 38 -8.21 -4.45 16.63
CA TYR A 38 -9.34 -3.89 15.90
C TYR A 38 -9.54 -4.59 14.57
N TYR A 39 -10.77 -4.57 14.11
CA TYR A 39 -11.19 -4.96 12.78
C TYR A 39 -11.97 -3.81 12.17
N GLY A 40 -11.69 -3.49 10.93
CA GLY A 40 -12.36 -2.42 10.19
C GLY A 40 -12.68 -2.84 8.76
N ILE A 41 -13.68 -2.20 8.19
CA ILE A 41 -14.03 -2.27 6.77
C ILE A 41 -13.62 -0.98 6.09
N GLN A 42 -13.21 -1.08 4.82
CA GLN A 42 -12.75 0.04 4.03
C GLN A 42 -13.55 0.09 2.72
N ASN A 43 -14.20 1.20 2.47
CA ASN A 43 -14.89 1.48 1.22
C ASN A 43 -14.29 2.73 0.59
N VAL A 44 -14.43 2.86 -0.70
CA VAL A 44 -14.12 4.12 -1.39
C VAL A 44 -15.19 5.14 -1.02
N ASP A 45 -14.76 6.28 -0.50
CA ASP A 45 -15.66 7.36 -0.07
C ASP A 45 -16.22 8.14 -1.25
N ARG A 46 -15.37 8.37 -2.26
CA ARG A 46 -15.74 9.14 -3.45
C ARG A 46 -15.07 8.59 -4.70
N ASN A 47 -15.86 8.38 -5.75
CA ASN A 47 -15.38 8.06 -7.09
C ASN A 47 -14.92 9.33 -7.80
N PHE A 48 -14.11 9.16 -8.84
CA PHE A 48 -13.80 10.26 -9.77
C PHE A 48 -15.04 10.58 -10.61
N ASP A 49 -15.28 11.87 -10.80
CA ASP A 49 -16.31 12.32 -11.73
C ASP A 49 -15.83 12.04 -13.16
N VAL A 50 -16.59 11.27 -13.89
CA VAL A 50 -16.37 10.91 -15.31
C VAL A 50 -17.61 11.27 -16.10
N TYR A 51 -17.50 11.31 -17.43
CA TYR A 51 -18.66 11.50 -18.29
C TYR A 51 -19.72 10.44 -18.04
N THR A 52 -20.98 10.85 -17.99
CA THR A 52 -22.08 9.89 -18.09
C THR A 52 -22.03 9.20 -19.47
N PRO A 53 -22.67 8.03 -19.63
CA PRO A 53 -22.73 7.38 -20.94
C PRO A 53 -23.26 8.29 -22.05
N GLU A 54 -24.29 9.09 -21.77
CA GLU A 54 -24.89 10.05 -22.72
C GLU A 54 -23.91 11.16 -23.09
N GLU A 55 -23.20 11.73 -22.11
CA GLU A 55 -22.16 12.73 -22.35
C GLU A 55 -21.01 12.14 -23.16
N PHE A 56 -20.61 10.89 -22.88
CA PHE A 56 -19.56 10.21 -23.61
C PHE A 56 -19.95 9.92 -25.05
N ILE A 57 -21.20 9.51 -25.30
CA ILE A 57 -21.77 9.33 -26.66
C ILE A 57 -21.68 10.65 -27.43
N GLN A 58 -22.14 11.73 -26.81
CA GLN A 58 -22.08 13.05 -27.43
C GLN A 58 -20.64 13.51 -27.68
N TYR A 59 -19.73 13.26 -26.72
CA TYR A 59 -18.31 13.55 -26.89
C TYR A 59 -17.72 12.82 -28.11
N LYS A 60 -18.01 11.55 -28.33
CA LYS A 60 -17.54 10.80 -29.50
C LYS A 60 -18.09 11.36 -30.80
N ARG A 61 -19.39 11.72 -30.83
CA ARG A 61 -20.00 12.38 -32.01
C ARG A 61 -19.35 13.73 -32.34
N GLU A 62 -19.06 14.54 -31.31
CA GLU A 62 -18.35 15.81 -31.47
C GLU A 62 -16.90 15.62 -31.94
N ALA A 63 -16.20 14.61 -31.38
CA ALA A 63 -14.84 14.27 -31.80
C ALA A 63 -14.82 13.86 -33.29
N TYR A 64 -15.76 13.04 -33.72
CA TYR A 64 -15.91 12.67 -35.12
C TYR A 64 -16.18 13.90 -36.00
N ARG A 65 -17.12 14.77 -35.61
CA ARG A 65 -17.46 16.00 -36.36
C ARG A 65 -16.23 16.90 -36.56
N THR A 66 -15.39 17.08 -35.54
CA THR A 66 -14.20 17.94 -35.62
C THR A 66 -13.14 17.42 -36.59
N THR A 67 -13.07 16.12 -36.80
CA THR A 67 -12.11 15.45 -37.72
C THR A 67 -12.68 15.28 -39.14
N ASN A 68 -14.00 15.50 -39.33
CA ASN A 68 -14.70 15.26 -40.58
C ASN A 68 -15.37 16.55 -41.14
N ASN A 69 -14.56 17.58 -41.36
CA ASN A 69 -15.00 18.86 -41.99
C ASN A 69 -16.22 19.46 -41.29
N ASN A 70 -16.33 19.36 -39.97
CA ASN A 70 -17.47 19.84 -39.19
C ASN A 70 -18.82 19.16 -39.50
N GLN A 71 -18.81 17.95 -40.05
CA GLN A 71 -20.02 17.18 -40.37
C GLN A 71 -20.18 16.02 -39.42
N TYR A 72 -21.40 15.80 -38.90
CA TYR A 72 -21.76 14.61 -38.16
C TYR A 72 -21.88 13.42 -39.11
N GLY A 73 -21.34 12.26 -38.70
CA GLY A 73 -21.55 10.98 -39.37
C GLY A 73 -22.77 10.26 -38.84
N ALA A 74 -23.11 9.16 -39.50
CA ALA A 74 -24.01 8.18 -38.92
C ALA A 74 -23.36 7.52 -37.68
N ASP A 75 -24.15 7.02 -36.75
CA ASP A 75 -23.60 6.36 -35.55
C ASP A 75 -22.73 5.16 -35.90
N SER A 76 -23.00 4.46 -37.02
CA SER A 76 -22.16 3.40 -37.57
C SER A 76 -20.74 3.84 -37.98
N ASP A 77 -20.55 5.12 -38.24
CA ASP A 77 -19.25 5.69 -38.59
C ASP A 77 -18.44 6.13 -37.34
N VAL A 78 -19.16 6.33 -36.23
CA VAL A 78 -18.61 6.88 -34.97
C VAL A 78 -18.31 5.77 -33.96
N PHE A 79 -19.16 4.76 -33.90
CA PHE A 79 -19.13 3.71 -32.88
C PHE A 79 -18.84 2.34 -33.49
N SER A 80 -18.13 1.50 -32.74
CA SER A 80 -17.97 0.09 -33.08
C SER A 80 -19.29 -0.67 -32.93
N GLN A 81 -19.33 -1.90 -33.45
CA GLN A 81 -20.51 -2.75 -33.32
C GLN A 81 -20.90 -3.00 -31.86
N LEU A 82 -19.92 -3.31 -31.00
CA LEU A 82 -20.19 -3.55 -29.56
C LEU A 82 -20.64 -2.28 -28.83
N GLU A 83 -20.13 -1.12 -29.22
CA GLU A 83 -20.58 0.16 -28.67
C GLU A 83 -22.02 0.48 -29.10
N LEU A 84 -22.39 0.20 -30.38
CA LEU A 84 -23.78 0.35 -30.87
C LEU A 84 -24.73 -0.56 -30.12
N GLU A 85 -24.35 -1.81 -29.90
CA GLU A 85 -25.15 -2.77 -29.11
C GLU A 85 -25.35 -2.30 -27.69
N SER A 86 -24.28 -1.77 -27.05
CA SER A 86 -24.34 -1.17 -25.71
C SER A 86 -25.32 0.02 -25.66
N ILE A 87 -25.28 0.91 -26.66
CA ILE A 87 -26.20 2.06 -26.77
C ILE A 87 -27.64 1.60 -26.97
N GLN A 88 -27.88 0.65 -27.88
CA GLN A 88 -29.24 0.13 -28.21
C GLN A 88 -29.86 -0.56 -27.00
N ASN A 89 -29.07 -1.33 -26.26
CA ASN A 89 -29.53 -2.10 -25.09
C ASN A 89 -29.57 -1.24 -23.79
N GLY A 90 -29.02 -0.02 -23.80
CA GLY A 90 -28.88 0.81 -22.61
C GLY A 90 -28.00 0.19 -21.54
N GLN A 91 -27.00 -0.63 -21.95
CA GLN A 91 -26.07 -1.31 -21.06
C GLN A 91 -24.73 -0.58 -21.06
N PHE A 92 -24.38 -0.01 -19.92
CA PHE A 92 -23.18 0.80 -19.77
C PHE A 92 -22.31 0.26 -18.65
N ILE A 93 -20.98 0.50 -18.75
CA ILE A 93 -19.99 -0.01 -17.82
C ILE A 93 -19.58 1.10 -16.85
N ASP A 94 -19.76 0.85 -15.56
CA ASP A 94 -19.13 1.62 -14.49
C ASP A 94 -17.81 0.95 -14.11
N TRP A 95 -16.73 1.33 -14.78
CA TRP A 95 -15.41 0.76 -14.58
C TRP A 95 -14.88 0.94 -13.17
N GLN A 96 -15.25 2.03 -12.48
CA GLN A 96 -14.82 2.24 -11.10
C GLN A 96 -15.50 1.23 -10.16
N LYS A 97 -16.77 0.95 -10.38
CA LYS A 97 -17.51 -0.07 -9.62
C LYS A 97 -17.00 -1.47 -9.90
N GLU A 98 -16.70 -1.79 -11.16
CA GLU A 98 -16.13 -3.10 -11.56
C GLU A 98 -14.74 -3.32 -10.96
N LEU A 99 -13.93 -2.25 -10.82
CA LEU A 99 -12.58 -2.33 -10.31
C LEU A 99 -12.52 -2.37 -8.77
N MET A 100 -13.58 -1.92 -8.07
CA MET A 100 -13.51 -1.69 -6.63
C MET A 100 -14.32 -2.70 -5.84
N ARG A 101 -13.89 -2.95 -4.60
CA ARG A 101 -14.57 -3.78 -3.62
C ARG A 101 -14.47 -3.18 -2.23
N THR A 102 -15.23 -3.70 -1.30
CA THR A 102 -15.00 -3.46 0.13
C THR A 102 -13.72 -4.17 0.58
N GLY A 103 -12.78 -3.40 1.11
CA GLY A 103 -11.56 -3.90 1.74
C GLY A 103 -11.76 -4.10 3.24
N THR A 104 -10.79 -4.75 3.87
CA THR A 104 -10.79 -5.00 5.31
C THR A 104 -9.43 -4.71 5.92
N ILE A 105 -9.42 -4.33 7.18
CA ILE A 105 -8.20 -4.18 7.97
C ILE A 105 -8.38 -4.82 9.33
N GLN A 106 -7.38 -5.58 9.76
CA GLN A 106 -7.30 -6.10 11.12
C GLN A 106 -5.91 -5.88 11.67
N ASN A 107 -5.85 -5.56 12.95
CA ASN A 107 -4.60 -5.38 13.67
C ASN A 107 -4.71 -5.98 15.07
N HIS A 108 -3.68 -6.70 15.48
CA HIS A 108 -3.57 -7.35 16.77
C HIS A 108 -2.23 -7.01 17.40
N ASP A 109 -2.25 -6.45 18.57
CA ASP A 109 -1.06 -6.09 19.35
C ASP A 109 -1.11 -6.78 20.71
N LEU A 110 -0.12 -7.60 20.99
CA LEU A 110 0.07 -8.25 22.28
C LEU A 110 1.34 -7.68 22.92
N THR A 111 1.21 -7.18 24.13
CA THR A 111 2.32 -6.60 24.88
C THR A 111 2.45 -7.26 26.24
N VAL A 112 3.67 -7.61 26.60
CA VAL A 112 4.04 -8.07 27.93
C VAL A 112 5.09 -7.15 28.50
N THR A 113 4.86 -6.62 29.69
CA THR A 113 5.83 -5.77 30.41
C THR A 113 5.91 -6.21 31.86
N GLY A 114 7.10 -6.13 32.42
CA GLY A 114 7.32 -6.48 33.83
C GLY A 114 8.79 -6.41 34.19
N GLY A 115 9.07 -6.68 35.45
CA GLY A 115 10.45 -6.74 35.95
C GLY A 115 10.58 -6.42 37.43
N GLY A 116 11.79 -6.49 37.92
CA GLY A 116 12.17 -6.07 39.26
C GLY A 116 12.81 -4.68 39.28
N GLU A 117 13.39 -4.31 40.40
CA GLU A 117 14.09 -3.04 40.54
C GLU A 117 15.27 -2.88 39.58
N LYS A 118 16.02 -3.95 39.32
CA LYS A 118 17.23 -3.95 38.49
C LYS A 118 17.00 -4.38 37.04
N THR A 119 15.95 -5.15 36.78
CA THR A 119 15.68 -5.73 35.47
C THR A 119 14.30 -5.35 35.02
N LYS A 120 14.16 -4.73 33.83
CA LYS A 120 12.87 -4.38 33.24
C LYS A 120 12.81 -4.93 31.84
N VAL A 121 11.71 -5.60 31.53
CA VAL A 121 11.49 -6.30 30.25
C VAL A 121 10.21 -5.78 29.62
N PHE A 122 10.27 -5.55 28.31
CA PHE A 122 9.14 -5.27 27.47
C PHE A 122 9.22 -6.13 26.22
N VAL A 123 8.15 -6.87 25.93
CA VAL A 123 8.00 -7.67 24.72
C VAL A 123 6.70 -7.28 24.06
N SER A 124 6.69 -7.06 22.77
CA SER A 124 5.44 -6.92 22.03
C SER A 124 5.48 -7.64 20.68
N GLY A 125 4.36 -8.23 20.32
CA GLY A 125 4.07 -8.79 19.01
C GLY A 125 2.92 -8.06 18.37
N ASN A 126 3.08 -7.63 17.11
CA ASN A 126 2.03 -7.02 16.33
C ASN A 126 1.81 -7.83 15.04
N PHE A 127 0.55 -8.06 14.71
CA PHE A 127 0.13 -8.63 13.44
C PHE A 127 -0.90 -7.72 12.81
N MET A 128 -0.68 -7.35 11.55
CA MET A 128 -1.59 -6.53 10.75
C MET A 128 -1.84 -7.19 9.41
N LYS A 129 -3.09 -7.28 9.01
CA LYS A 129 -3.51 -7.69 7.67
C LYS A 129 -4.52 -6.68 7.12
N GLN A 130 -4.29 -6.24 5.91
CA GLN A 130 -5.17 -5.33 5.19
C GLN A 130 -5.42 -5.89 3.79
N THR A 131 -6.67 -5.97 3.38
CA THR A 131 -7.08 -6.18 1.98
C THR A 131 -7.51 -4.83 1.42
N GLY A 132 -7.00 -4.48 0.24
CA GLY A 132 -7.33 -3.19 -0.37
C GLY A 132 -8.70 -3.17 -1.03
N VAL A 133 -9.16 -1.97 -1.34
CA VAL A 133 -10.41 -1.72 -2.07
C VAL A 133 -10.33 -2.07 -3.55
N VAL A 134 -9.12 -2.28 -4.09
CA VAL A 134 -8.91 -2.87 -5.41
C VAL A 134 -8.53 -4.33 -5.22
N PRO A 135 -9.13 -5.30 -5.94
CA PRO A 135 -8.75 -6.70 -5.87
C PRO A 135 -7.25 -6.93 -6.12
N ALA A 136 -6.73 -8.06 -5.69
CA ALA A 136 -5.30 -8.41 -5.76
C ALA A 136 -4.36 -7.44 -5.01
N THR A 137 -4.89 -6.51 -4.22
CA THR A 137 -4.09 -5.67 -3.32
C THR A 137 -4.25 -6.13 -1.89
N ASP A 138 -3.13 -6.41 -1.24
CA ASP A 138 -3.10 -6.74 0.18
C ASP A 138 -1.77 -6.35 0.83
N PHE A 139 -1.82 -6.21 2.14
CA PHE A 139 -0.66 -5.93 2.97
C PHE A 139 -0.73 -6.76 4.25
N ILE A 140 0.33 -7.52 4.51
CA ILE A 140 0.49 -8.30 5.73
C ILE A 140 1.79 -7.86 6.40
N LYS A 141 1.74 -7.63 7.72
CA LYS A 141 2.90 -7.24 8.52
C LYS A 141 2.91 -7.98 9.84
N GLY A 142 4.04 -8.58 10.16
CA GLY A 142 4.38 -9.07 11.49
C GLY A 142 5.51 -8.23 12.08
N GLN A 143 5.42 -7.91 13.38
CA GLN A 143 6.47 -7.18 14.09
C GLN A 143 6.66 -7.73 15.48
N LEU A 144 7.92 -7.95 15.86
CA LEU A 144 8.33 -8.30 17.22
C LEU A 144 9.23 -7.19 17.76
N ARG A 145 9.04 -6.82 19.02
CA ARG A 145 9.90 -5.90 19.76
C ARG A 145 10.28 -6.54 21.08
N PHE A 146 11.54 -6.34 21.44
CA PHE A 146 12.06 -6.75 22.73
C PHE A 146 12.94 -5.64 23.28
N ASN A 147 12.64 -5.18 24.48
CA ASN A 147 13.45 -4.22 25.21
C ASN A 147 13.81 -4.79 26.57
N LEU A 148 15.08 -4.68 26.92
CA LEU A 148 15.64 -5.08 28.20
C LEU A 148 16.41 -3.91 28.76
N ASP A 149 16.13 -3.54 30.00
CA ASP A 149 16.92 -2.61 30.81
C ASP A 149 17.44 -3.40 32.01
N GLN A 150 18.76 -3.44 32.20
CA GLN A 150 19.43 -4.17 33.27
C GLN A 150 20.42 -3.27 34.01
N GLU A 151 20.22 -3.09 35.30
CA GLU A 151 21.25 -2.52 36.20
C GLU A 151 22.22 -3.62 36.61
N ILE A 152 23.43 -3.58 36.04
CA ILE A 152 24.49 -4.56 36.33
C ILE A 152 25.13 -4.23 37.68
N THR A 153 25.47 -2.95 37.86
CA THR A 153 26.02 -2.41 39.09
C THR A 153 25.39 -1.06 39.41
N ARG A 154 25.72 -0.47 40.54
CA ARG A 154 25.24 0.90 40.91
C ARG A 154 25.69 1.98 39.91
N TRP A 155 26.78 1.73 39.17
CA TRP A 155 27.38 2.67 38.23
C TRP A 155 27.20 2.29 36.78
N LEU A 156 26.74 1.06 36.47
CA LEU A 156 26.55 0.55 35.12
C LEU A 156 25.13 0.02 34.91
N LYS A 157 24.40 0.63 33.94
CA LYS A 157 23.16 0.10 33.38
C LYS A 157 23.38 -0.23 31.91
N VAL A 158 22.88 -1.37 31.49
CA VAL A 158 22.90 -1.85 30.10
C VAL A 158 21.47 -1.98 29.61
N GLY A 159 21.22 -1.57 28.37
CA GLY A 159 19.92 -1.79 27.75
C GLY A 159 20.04 -2.30 26.32
N LEU A 160 19.09 -3.13 25.97
CA LEU A 160 18.92 -3.68 24.63
C LEU A 160 17.52 -3.33 24.12
N ASN A 161 17.46 -2.71 22.95
CA ASN A 161 16.21 -2.49 22.24
C ASN A 161 16.33 -3.16 20.87
N THR A 162 15.40 -4.08 20.57
CA THR A 162 15.36 -4.75 19.28
C THR A 162 13.97 -4.65 18.67
N SER A 163 13.92 -4.58 17.35
CA SER A 163 12.70 -4.65 16.59
C SER A 163 12.95 -5.40 15.29
N LEU A 164 12.17 -6.43 15.05
CA LEU A 164 12.10 -7.17 13.80
C LEU A 164 10.74 -6.92 13.17
N SER A 165 10.70 -6.50 11.91
CA SER A 165 9.47 -6.34 11.13
C SER A 165 9.62 -7.02 9.79
N ILE A 166 8.64 -7.86 9.46
CA ILE A 166 8.52 -8.52 8.16
C ILE A 166 7.18 -8.12 7.56
N SER A 167 7.18 -7.73 6.29
CA SER A 167 5.94 -7.40 5.59
C SER A 167 5.94 -7.91 4.16
N THR A 168 4.74 -8.21 3.67
CA THR A 168 4.46 -8.54 2.27
C THR A 168 3.38 -7.58 1.78
N LYS A 169 3.61 -6.94 0.66
CA LYS A 169 2.66 -6.09 -0.05
C LYS A 169 2.46 -6.65 -1.45
N ASN A 170 1.21 -6.88 -1.84
CA ASN A 170 0.82 -7.15 -3.21
C ASN A 170 0.16 -5.90 -3.80
N ASP A 171 0.60 -5.52 -5.03
CA ASP A 171 0.11 -4.32 -5.71
C ASP A 171 0.34 -4.47 -7.23
N PRO A 172 -0.65 -4.93 -8.00
CA PRO A 172 -0.52 -5.18 -9.44
C PRO A 172 -0.40 -3.89 -10.27
N GLY A 173 -0.25 -2.72 -9.64
CA GLY A 173 -0.14 -1.43 -10.29
C GLY A 173 -1.44 -0.62 -10.24
N VAL A 174 -2.04 -0.51 -9.05
CA VAL A 174 -3.35 0.15 -8.80
C VAL A 174 -3.46 1.53 -9.43
N ALA A 175 -2.40 2.35 -9.39
CA ALA A 175 -2.45 3.69 -9.99
C ALA A 175 -2.72 3.65 -11.51
N GLY A 176 -2.16 2.66 -12.22
CA GLY A 176 -2.44 2.44 -13.64
C GLY A 176 -3.85 1.95 -13.88
N LEU A 177 -4.32 0.99 -13.08
CA LEU A 177 -5.66 0.44 -13.17
C LEU A 177 -6.75 1.49 -12.91
N LEU A 178 -6.56 2.36 -11.92
CA LEU A 178 -7.49 3.47 -11.64
C LEU A 178 -7.52 4.48 -12.77
N ARG A 179 -6.36 4.83 -13.32
CA ARG A 179 -6.30 5.71 -14.50
C ARG A 179 -7.05 5.08 -15.67
N ASP A 180 -6.79 3.81 -15.97
CA ASP A 180 -7.44 3.11 -17.07
C ASP A 180 -8.97 3.04 -16.83
N ALA A 181 -9.43 2.77 -15.61
CA ALA A 181 -10.85 2.75 -15.26
C ALA A 181 -11.58 4.10 -15.46
N VAL A 182 -10.89 5.23 -15.25
CA VAL A 182 -11.51 6.56 -15.48
C VAL A 182 -11.39 7.05 -16.92
N THR A 183 -10.56 6.40 -17.74
CA THR A 183 -10.36 6.76 -19.15
C THR A 183 -10.97 5.78 -20.15
N CYS A 184 -11.36 4.59 -19.70
CA CYS A 184 -12.02 3.60 -20.55
C CYS A 184 -13.43 4.05 -20.97
N SER A 185 -13.81 3.66 -22.19
CA SER A 185 -15.17 3.88 -22.70
C SER A 185 -16.22 3.23 -21.78
N PRO A 186 -17.28 3.91 -21.39
CA PRO A 186 -18.39 3.31 -20.69
C PRO A 186 -19.27 2.43 -21.59
N LEU A 187 -18.98 2.40 -22.91
CA LEU A 187 -19.70 1.61 -23.90
C LEU A 187 -19.02 0.26 -24.14
N GLY A 188 -19.78 -0.75 -24.53
CA GLY A 188 -19.29 -2.08 -24.82
C GLY A 188 -19.65 -3.13 -23.78
N SER A 189 -18.83 -4.17 -23.62
CA SER A 189 -19.08 -5.27 -22.67
C SER A 189 -17.81 -5.68 -21.91
N VAL A 190 -17.94 -5.80 -20.58
CA VAL A 190 -16.84 -6.27 -19.69
C VAL A 190 -16.53 -7.74 -19.96
N TYR A 191 -17.55 -8.54 -20.25
CA TYR A 191 -17.46 -9.99 -20.45
C TYR A 191 -17.87 -10.37 -21.87
N ASP A 192 -17.29 -11.45 -22.38
CA ASP A 192 -17.73 -12.09 -23.63
C ASP A 192 -19.00 -12.95 -23.42
N ALA A 193 -19.47 -13.58 -24.48
CA ALA A 193 -20.68 -14.43 -24.43
C ALA A 193 -20.49 -15.69 -23.58
N GLU A 194 -19.24 -16.12 -23.38
CA GLU A 194 -18.84 -17.27 -22.58
C GLU A 194 -18.62 -16.89 -21.11
N GLY A 195 -18.69 -15.60 -20.76
CA GLY A 195 -18.49 -15.07 -19.40
C GLY A 195 -17.04 -14.84 -19.01
N ASN A 196 -16.09 -14.89 -19.94
CA ASN A 196 -14.71 -14.50 -19.70
C ASN A 196 -14.55 -12.98 -19.84
N LEU A 197 -13.48 -12.42 -19.25
CA LEU A 197 -13.18 -11.02 -19.45
C LEU A 197 -12.90 -10.71 -20.92
N ASN A 198 -13.69 -9.81 -21.49
CA ASN A 198 -13.48 -9.34 -22.84
C ASN A 198 -12.22 -8.48 -22.91
N MET A 199 -11.24 -8.88 -23.69
CA MET A 199 -9.95 -8.18 -23.80
C MET A 199 -10.14 -6.74 -24.34
N HIS A 200 -11.03 -6.57 -25.29
CA HIS A 200 -11.35 -5.31 -25.92
C HIS A 200 -12.85 -5.01 -25.79
N PRO A 201 -13.30 -4.38 -24.70
CA PRO A 201 -14.72 -4.18 -24.38
C PRO A 201 -15.53 -3.52 -25.49
N THR A 202 -14.92 -2.64 -26.26
CA THR A 202 -15.54 -1.94 -27.39
C THR A 202 -15.32 -2.64 -28.74
N GLY A 203 -14.56 -3.74 -28.78
CA GLY A 203 -14.10 -4.39 -30.01
C GLY A 203 -12.91 -3.69 -30.69
N LEU A 204 -12.44 -2.56 -30.14
CA LEU A 204 -11.32 -1.78 -30.68
C LEU A 204 -10.05 -2.09 -29.85
N GLN A 205 -8.93 -2.35 -30.51
CA GLN A 205 -7.68 -2.78 -29.85
C GLN A 205 -7.09 -1.73 -28.87
N GLU A 206 -7.37 -0.46 -29.11
CA GLU A 206 -6.94 0.63 -28.21
C GLU A 206 -7.69 0.63 -26.87
N ASN A 207 -8.86 0.05 -26.80
CA ASN A 207 -9.67 -0.06 -25.59
C ASN A 207 -9.41 -1.37 -24.86
N TRP A 208 -8.54 -1.33 -23.88
CA TRP A 208 -8.14 -2.48 -23.07
C TRP A 208 -8.99 -2.59 -21.80
N ASN A 209 -9.42 -3.80 -21.48
CA ASN A 209 -10.14 -4.08 -20.23
C ASN A 209 -9.16 -4.02 -19.03
N PRO A 210 -9.30 -3.04 -18.12
CA PRO A 210 -8.38 -2.92 -16.98
C PRO A 210 -8.43 -4.11 -16.00
N LEU A 211 -9.55 -4.88 -15.97
CA LEU A 211 -9.70 -6.04 -15.10
C LEU A 211 -8.78 -7.20 -15.50
N ILE A 212 -8.36 -7.28 -16.76
CA ILE A 212 -7.42 -8.30 -17.21
C ILE A 212 -6.09 -8.15 -16.48
N ASP A 213 -5.59 -6.93 -16.38
CA ASP A 213 -4.33 -6.69 -15.70
C ASP A 213 -4.36 -7.02 -14.19
N LEU A 214 -5.54 -7.02 -13.55
CA LEU A 214 -5.70 -7.53 -12.18
C LEU A 214 -5.44 -9.04 -12.06
N GLN A 215 -5.75 -9.81 -13.10
CA GLN A 215 -5.56 -11.26 -13.13
C GLN A 215 -4.17 -11.63 -13.65
N GLU A 216 -3.70 -10.88 -14.64
CA GLU A 216 -2.53 -11.21 -15.44
C GLU A 216 -1.23 -10.56 -14.96
N LYS A 217 -1.32 -9.65 -13.97
CA LYS A 217 -0.15 -9.00 -13.34
C LYS A 217 -0.05 -9.33 -11.87
N THR A 218 1.15 -9.64 -11.43
CA THR A 218 1.50 -9.76 -10.03
C THR A 218 2.66 -8.85 -9.69
N SER A 219 2.60 -8.19 -8.55
CA SER A 219 3.73 -7.43 -8.01
C SER A 219 3.73 -7.61 -6.50
N THR A 220 4.75 -8.34 -6.02
CA THR A 220 4.88 -8.66 -4.60
C THR A 220 6.16 -8.01 -4.07
N THR A 221 6.01 -7.19 -3.04
CA THR A 221 7.13 -6.63 -2.29
C THR A 221 7.22 -7.30 -0.93
N LYS A 222 8.33 -8.01 -0.68
CA LYS A 222 8.67 -8.59 0.63
C LYS A 222 9.73 -7.72 1.28
N SER A 223 9.45 -7.21 2.48
CA SER A 223 10.39 -6.35 3.20
C SER A 223 10.69 -6.89 4.58
N ARG A 224 11.96 -6.78 4.98
CA ARG A 224 12.45 -7.07 6.33
C ARG A 224 13.19 -5.86 6.87
N ASN A 225 12.86 -5.45 8.08
CA ASN A 225 13.52 -4.35 8.77
C ASN A 225 13.90 -4.79 10.18
N ASP A 226 15.20 -4.81 10.46
CA ASP A 226 15.79 -5.20 11.72
C ASP A 226 16.44 -3.98 12.35
N LEU A 227 16.16 -3.73 13.62
CA LEU A 227 16.81 -2.72 14.44
C LEU A 227 17.31 -3.37 15.71
N VAL A 228 18.59 -3.17 16.00
CA VAL A 228 19.22 -3.54 17.27
C VAL A 228 19.91 -2.30 17.80
N ASN A 229 19.62 -1.93 19.03
CA ASN A 229 20.28 -0.86 19.74
C ASN A 229 20.70 -1.34 21.11
N LEU A 230 21.99 -1.23 21.40
CA LEU A 230 22.59 -1.46 22.70
C LEU A 230 22.97 -0.09 23.27
N PHE A 231 22.67 0.12 24.54
CA PHE A 231 23.15 1.28 25.24
C PHE A 231 23.75 0.91 26.59
N PHE A 232 24.73 1.71 27.00
CA PHE A 232 25.45 1.59 28.25
C PHE A 232 25.40 2.94 28.94
N ASP A 233 24.83 3.01 30.15
CA ASP A 233 24.84 4.21 31.02
C ASP A 233 25.86 4.02 32.12
N PHE A 234 26.89 4.85 32.10
CA PHE A 234 27.93 4.90 33.11
C PHE A 234 27.70 6.09 34.02
N LYS A 235 27.33 5.85 35.27
CA LYS A 235 27.30 6.88 36.33
C LYS A 235 28.72 7.10 36.85
N ILE A 236 29.41 8.12 36.34
CA ILE A 236 30.81 8.38 36.66
C ILE A 236 30.92 8.90 38.10
N PHE A 237 30.11 9.92 38.44
CA PHE A 237 29.92 10.44 39.79
C PHE A 237 28.55 11.13 39.89
N LYS A 238 28.19 11.65 41.09
CA LYS A 238 26.92 12.33 41.31
C LYS A 238 26.79 13.56 40.37
N GLY A 239 25.78 13.51 39.49
CA GLY A 239 25.51 14.57 38.50
C GLY A 239 26.11 14.32 37.10
N LEU A 240 27.00 13.32 36.93
CA LEU A 240 27.56 13.00 35.61
C LEU A 240 27.24 11.56 35.20
N THR A 241 26.51 11.42 34.10
CA THR A 241 26.25 10.13 33.44
C THR A 241 26.75 10.20 32.00
N TYR A 242 27.53 9.20 31.61
CA TYR A 242 27.96 9.02 30.22
C TYR A 242 27.12 7.89 29.59
N ARG A 243 26.56 8.17 28.41
CA ARG A 243 25.81 7.16 27.63
C ARG A 243 26.51 6.82 26.34
N LEU A 244 26.79 5.54 26.13
CA LEU A 244 27.25 4.98 24.88
C LEU A 244 26.09 4.25 24.21
N ASN A 245 25.80 4.58 22.94
CA ASN A 245 24.82 3.88 22.11
C ASN A 245 25.49 3.24 20.91
N VAL A 246 25.19 1.97 20.69
CA VAL A 246 25.61 1.21 19.50
C VAL A 246 24.36 0.70 18.80
N SER A 247 24.14 1.14 17.57
CA SER A 247 22.92 0.77 16.82
C SER A 247 23.27 0.16 15.48
N ARG A 248 22.55 -0.89 15.12
CA ARG A 248 22.53 -1.45 13.77
C ARG A 248 21.11 -1.47 13.25
N ARG A 249 20.92 -0.93 12.05
CA ARG A 249 19.68 -1.08 11.28
C ARG A 249 19.99 -1.79 9.97
N SER A 250 19.18 -2.81 9.65
CA SER A 250 19.22 -3.48 8.36
C SER A 250 17.82 -3.39 7.76
N TRP A 251 17.76 -2.99 6.49
CA TRP A 251 16.52 -3.00 5.72
C TRP A 251 16.80 -3.67 4.38
N ASN A 252 16.00 -4.69 4.08
CA ASN A 252 16.04 -5.42 2.84
C ASN A 252 14.64 -5.45 2.26
N ALA A 253 14.53 -5.25 0.96
CA ALA A 253 13.27 -5.38 0.23
C ALA A 253 13.52 -6.17 -1.05
N LYS A 254 12.67 -7.15 -1.32
CA LYS A 254 12.64 -7.89 -2.57
C LYS A 254 11.34 -7.57 -3.27
N VAL A 255 11.43 -7.08 -4.50
CA VAL A 255 10.30 -6.81 -5.38
C VAL A 255 10.30 -7.82 -6.50
N GLU A 256 9.23 -8.58 -6.61
CA GLU A 256 8.99 -9.58 -7.64
C GLU A 256 7.78 -9.09 -8.46
N THR A 257 7.97 -8.84 -9.76
CA THR A 257 6.90 -8.48 -10.68
C THR A 257 6.82 -9.49 -11.80
N TYR A 258 5.60 -9.82 -12.19
CA TYR A 258 5.34 -10.68 -13.33
C TYR A 258 4.10 -10.20 -14.07
N SER A 259 4.18 -10.20 -15.40
CA SER A 259 3.07 -9.94 -16.32
C SER A 259 3.02 -11.07 -17.32
N THR A 260 1.87 -11.69 -17.50
CA THR A 260 1.70 -12.78 -18.47
C THR A 260 1.65 -12.25 -19.91
N ALA A 261 1.68 -13.14 -20.88
CA ALA A 261 1.48 -12.79 -22.29
C ALA A 261 0.08 -12.19 -22.54
N ASN A 262 -0.92 -12.51 -21.70
CA ASN A 262 -2.30 -12.02 -21.81
C ASN A 262 -2.51 -10.67 -21.14
N SER A 263 -1.53 -10.13 -20.41
CA SER A 263 -1.59 -8.78 -19.86
C SER A 263 -1.54 -7.72 -20.98
N LYS A 264 -1.98 -6.49 -20.70
CA LYS A 264 -1.89 -5.38 -21.67
C LYS A 264 -0.49 -5.22 -22.26
N ALA A 265 0.55 -5.31 -21.42
CA ALA A 265 1.94 -5.20 -21.88
C ALA A 265 2.39 -6.45 -22.64
N GLY A 266 1.98 -7.64 -22.20
CA GLY A 266 2.34 -8.92 -22.81
C GLY A 266 1.68 -9.13 -24.15
N SER A 267 0.46 -8.66 -24.37
CA SER A 267 -0.27 -8.81 -25.62
C SER A 267 0.42 -8.16 -26.81
N TYR A 268 1.12 -7.04 -26.60
CA TYR A 268 1.90 -6.37 -27.64
C TYR A 268 3.16 -7.15 -28.08
N THR A 269 3.71 -7.97 -27.19
CA THR A 269 4.94 -8.72 -27.42
C THR A 269 4.71 -10.20 -27.66
N GLY A 270 3.51 -10.71 -27.33
CA GLY A 270 3.18 -12.13 -27.31
C GLY A 270 3.91 -12.92 -26.23
N MET A 271 4.57 -12.25 -25.28
CA MET A 271 5.40 -12.87 -24.24
C MET A 271 5.12 -12.27 -22.85
N GLY A 272 5.16 -13.12 -21.83
CA GLY A 272 5.20 -12.69 -20.46
C GLY A 272 6.56 -12.12 -20.09
N SER A 273 6.59 -11.20 -19.12
CA SER A 273 7.81 -10.62 -18.58
C SER A 273 7.81 -10.63 -17.06
N GLY A 274 8.98 -10.80 -16.47
CA GLY A 274 9.16 -10.77 -15.03
C GLY A 274 10.46 -10.09 -14.62
N THR A 275 10.43 -9.41 -13.47
CA THR A 275 11.63 -8.81 -12.88
C THR A 275 11.73 -9.14 -11.40
N ILE A 276 12.96 -9.32 -10.92
CA ILE A 276 13.26 -9.44 -9.49
C ILE A 276 14.28 -8.36 -9.14
N LYS A 277 13.97 -7.54 -8.13
CA LYS A 277 14.86 -6.51 -7.58
C LYS A 277 15.05 -6.75 -6.10
N ASN A 278 16.29 -6.73 -5.65
CA ASN A 278 16.66 -6.87 -4.23
C ASN A 278 17.20 -5.55 -3.70
#